data_190f181ac99125a80f2af08effde1672
#
_entry.id   190f181ac99125a80f2af08effde1672
#
_cell.length_a   1.000
_cell.length_b   1.000
_cell.length_c   1.000
_cell.angle_alpha   90.00
_cell.angle_beta   90.00
_cell.angle_gamma   90.00
#
_symmetry.space_group_name_H-M   'P 1'
#
loop_
_entity.id
_entity.type
_entity.pdbx_description
1 polymer ?
#
loop_
_entity_poly.entity_id
_entity_poly.type
_entity_poly.pdbx_seq_one_letter_code
_entity_poly.pdbx_strand_id
1 'polypeptide(L)'
;LLQKSGIEEGKGYGGFPVSGLFLRNTHEATANQHNAKVYGQASVGAPPMSVPHLDTRYVDGKRALMFGPYAGFKTNFLKQGSLLDLPLSLRPHNIYPMTRAGIDNLSLVKYLLSELVKDKNARLESLYQYYPEAVGGEWELIEAGQRVQIMKKDAKKGGILQFGTEVVSAADGSIAALLGASPGASTAAPIM
;
A
#
# COMPACT_ATOMS: atom_id res chain seq x y z
N LEU A 1 17.16 -4.98 0.62
CA LEU A 1 18.39 -4.55 -0.04
C LEU A 1 19.31 -3.81 0.95
N LEU A 2 18.89 -2.69 1.56
CA LEU A 2 19.68 -1.93 2.52
C LEU A 2 20.26 -2.77 3.66
N GLN A 3 19.45 -3.67 4.27
CA GLN A 3 19.95 -4.57 5.32
C GLN A 3 21.05 -5.53 4.83
N LYS A 4 21.02 -5.89 3.54
CA LYS A 4 22.02 -6.78 2.94
C LYS A 4 23.28 -6.03 2.48
N SER A 5 23.17 -4.71 2.23
CA SER A 5 24.34 -3.89 1.88
C SER A 5 25.25 -3.60 3.07
N GLY A 6 24.71 -3.72 4.29
CA GLY A 6 25.47 -3.53 5.52
C GLY A 6 25.76 -2.07 5.88
N ILE A 7 25.18 -1.10 5.17
CA ILE A 7 25.40 0.32 5.48
C ILE A 7 24.76 0.70 6.81
N GLU A 8 25.42 1.54 7.57
CA GLU A 8 24.98 1.99 8.89
C GLU A 8 23.68 2.80 8.81
N GLU A 9 23.52 3.60 7.77
CA GLU A 9 22.35 4.46 7.52
C GLU A 9 21.07 3.64 7.28
N GLY A 10 21.20 2.37 6.92
CA GLY A 10 20.08 1.44 6.80
C GLY A 10 19.59 0.85 8.12
N LYS A 11 20.33 1.05 9.23
CA LYS A 11 19.93 0.53 10.55
C LYS A 11 18.74 1.29 11.13
N GLY A 12 17.84 0.54 11.77
CA GLY A 12 16.63 1.11 12.37
C GLY A 12 15.45 1.28 11.40
N TYR A 13 15.65 0.96 10.12
CA TYR A 13 14.57 0.90 9.15
C TYR A 13 13.90 -0.48 9.12
N GLY A 14 12.58 -0.48 8.94
CA GLY A 14 11.77 -1.66 8.70
C GLY A 14 10.64 -1.36 7.73
N GLY A 15 10.18 -2.39 7.03
CA GLY A 15 9.06 -2.29 6.11
C GLY A 15 7.85 -3.07 6.63
N PHE A 16 6.67 -2.49 6.51
CA PHE A 16 5.40 -3.17 6.78
C PHE A 16 4.59 -3.26 5.50
N PRO A 17 4.36 -4.47 4.95
CA PRO A 17 3.64 -4.62 3.70
C PRO A 17 2.13 -4.47 3.91
N VAL A 18 1.51 -3.66 3.07
CA VAL A 18 0.06 -3.52 2.97
C VAL A 18 -0.33 -3.86 1.54
N SER A 19 -1.12 -4.90 1.34
CA SER A 19 -1.61 -5.24 0.01
C SER A 19 -2.75 -4.31 -0.41
N GLY A 20 -2.77 -3.98 -1.70
CA GLY A 20 -3.88 -3.27 -2.33
C GLY A 20 -4.85 -4.26 -2.97
N LEU A 21 -6.09 -4.28 -2.50
CA LEU A 21 -7.16 -5.06 -3.10
C LEU A 21 -8.05 -4.14 -3.93
N PHE A 22 -8.51 -4.66 -5.08
CA PHE A 22 -9.42 -3.94 -5.97
C PHE A 22 -10.58 -4.83 -6.39
N LEU A 23 -11.74 -4.25 -6.53
CA LEU A 23 -12.80 -4.80 -7.35
C LEU A 23 -12.47 -4.47 -8.81
N ARG A 24 -12.42 -5.49 -9.67
CA ARG A 24 -12.12 -5.37 -11.10
C ARG A 24 -13.33 -5.85 -11.91
N ASN A 25 -13.70 -5.09 -12.92
CA ASN A 25 -14.66 -5.47 -13.93
C ASN A 25 -13.98 -5.43 -15.30
N THR A 26 -14.02 -6.54 -16.03
CA THR A 26 -13.47 -6.69 -17.38
C THR A 26 -14.55 -6.92 -18.44
N HIS A 27 -15.83 -6.83 -18.03
CA HIS A 27 -16.93 -6.93 -18.96
C HIS A 27 -16.93 -5.74 -19.92
N GLU A 28 -16.79 -6.00 -21.21
CA GLU A 28 -16.50 -4.96 -22.20
C GLU A 28 -17.57 -3.87 -22.25
N ALA A 29 -18.87 -4.27 -22.23
CA ALA A 29 -19.97 -3.32 -22.26
C ALA A 29 -19.92 -2.36 -21.06
N THR A 30 -19.65 -2.86 -19.86
CA THR A 30 -19.55 -2.09 -18.63
C THR A 30 -18.27 -1.23 -18.62
N ALA A 31 -17.13 -1.82 -18.98
CA ALA A 31 -15.85 -1.13 -18.98
C ALA A 31 -15.81 0.05 -19.98
N ASN A 32 -16.55 -0.02 -21.08
CA ASN A 32 -16.61 1.03 -22.09
C ASN A 32 -17.50 2.23 -21.71
N GLN A 33 -18.34 2.10 -20.68
CA GLN A 33 -19.23 3.18 -20.25
C GLN A 33 -18.53 4.24 -19.40
N HIS A 34 -17.38 3.93 -18.81
CA HIS A 34 -16.67 4.82 -17.90
C HIS A 34 -15.27 5.20 -18.41
N ASN A 35 -14.98 6.49 -18.52
CA ASN A 35 -13.74 7.02 -19.09
C ASN A 35 -12.96 7.92 -18.12
N ALA A 36 -13.42 8.04 -16.89
CA ALA A 36 -12.87 8.96 -15.92
C ALA A 36 -12.16 8.24 -14.77
N LYS A 37 -11.49 9.02 -13.93
CA LYS A 37 -11.03 8.62 -12.62
C LYS A 37 -11.79 9.44 -11.57
N VAL A 38 -12.59 8.75 -10.77
CA VAL A 38 -13.46 9.37 -9.76
C VAL A 38 -12.92 9.04 -8.38
N TYR A 39 -12.55 10.06 -7.64
CA TYR A 39 -12.17 9.96 -6.24
C TYR A 39 -13.35 10.31 -5.34
N GLY A 40 -13.50 9.57 -4.25
CA GLY A 40 -14.38 9.97 -3.17
C GLY A 40 -13.73 10.97 -2.22
N GLN A 41 -14.53 11.49 -1.32
CA GLN A 41 -14.07 12.30 -0.21
C GLN A 41 -13.89 11.40 1.02
N ALA A 42 -12.76 11.54 1.72
CA ALA A 42 -12.55 10.83 2.97
C ALA A 42 -13.57 11.28 4.03
N SER A 43 -14.11 10.30 4.77
CA SER A 43 -14.90 10.63 5.96
C SER A 43 -14.03 11.35 6.99
N VAL A 44 -14.63 12.21 7.79
CA VAL A 44 -13.92 12.94 8.86
C VAL A 44 -13.24 11.93 9.80
N GLY A 45 -11.92 12.10 9.98
CA GLY A 45 -11.11 11.21 10.82
C GLY A 45 -10.64 9.92 10.17
N ALA A 46 -11.00 9.66 8.91
CA ALA A 46 -10.50 8.49 8.18
C ALA A 46 -9.04 8.69 7.75
N PRO A 47 -8.22 7.61 7.72
CA PRO A 47 -6.86 7.71 7.22
C PRO A 47 -6.84 8.17 5.76
N PRO A 48 -5.85 8.99 5.32
CA PRO A 48 -5.78 9.50 3.95
C PRO A 48 -5.80 8.44 2.85
N MET A 49 -5.46 7.19 3.20
CA MET A 49 -5.36 6.06 2.29
C MET A 49 -6.64 5.20 2.23
N SER A 50 -7.71 5.61 2.91
CA SER A 50 -8.93 4.82 3.05
C SER A 50 -9.98 5.08 1.97
N VAL A 51 -9.71 6.00 1.04
CA VAL A 51 -10.70 6.40 0.04
C VAL A 51 -10.50 5.61 -1.24
N PRO A 52 -11.42 4.72 -1.59
CA PRO A 52 -11.40 4.06 -2.88
C PRO A 52 -11.67 5.07 -4.00
N HIS A 53 -11.24 4.73 -5.18
CA HIS A 53 -11.55 5.46 -6.41
C HIS A 53 -11.96 4.48 -7.50
N LEU A 54 -12.84 4.95 -8.38
CA LEU A 54 -13.24 4.23 -9.59
C LEU A 54 -12.43 4.79 -10.75
N ASP A 55 -11.67 3.94 -11.42
CA ASP A 55 -10.91 4.35 -12.60
C ASP A 55 -10.92 3.31 -13.72
N THR A 56 -10.73 3.79 -14.93
CA THR A 56 -10.51 2.96 -16.11
C THR A 56 -9.03 2.71 -16.25
N ARG A 57 -8.65 1.44 -16.43
CA ARG A 57 -7.27 1.02 -16.68
C ARG A 57 -7.18 0.03 -17.83
N TYR A 58 -6.02 0.01 -18.46
CA TYR A 58 -5.65 -1.05 -19.37
C TYR A 58 -4.69 -1.99 -18.65
N VAL A 59 -5.10 -3.25 -18.49
CA VAL A 59 -4.32 -4.30 -17.84
C VAL A 59 -4.14 -5.41 -18.86
N ASP A 60 -2.90 -5.74 -19.18
CA ASP A 60 -2.54 -6.73 -20.21
C ASP A 60 -3.25 -6.47 -21.56
N GLY A 61 -3.30 -5.19 -21.96
CA GLY A 61 -3.95 -4.75 -23.21
C GLY A 61 -5.48 -4.75 -23.20
N LYS A 62 -6.10 -5.15 -22.11
CA LYS A 62 -7.57 -5.17 -21.96
C LYS A 62 -8.03 -4.03 -21.07
N ARG A 63 -9.12 -3.41 -21.49
CA ARG A 63 -9.76 -2.36 -20.70
C ARG A 63 -10.49 -2.98 -19.51
N ALA A 64 -10.35 -2.36 -18.35
CA ALA A 64 -11.01 -2.76 -17.12
C ALA A 64 -11.40 -1.55 -16.28
N LEU A 65 -12.49 -1.67 -15.54
CA LEU A 65 -12.80 -0.78 -14.43
C LEU A 65 -12.17 -1.33 -13.16
N MET A 66 -11.57 -0.45 -12.38
CA MET A 66 -10.94 -0.76 -11.11
C MET A 66 -11.54 0.10 -10.02
N PHE A 67 -12.02 -0.52 -8.94
CA PHE A 67 -12.51 0.21 -7.77
C PHE A 67 -11.72 -0.21 -6.52
N GLY A 68 -11.08 0.73 -5.88
CA GLY A 68 -10.19 0.55 -4.74
C GLY A 68 -9.16 1.68 -4.66
N PRO A 69 -8.02 1.50 -3.96
CA PRO A 69 -7.62 0.27 -3.25
C PRO A 69 -8.34 0.09 -1.91
N TYR A 70 -8.55 -1.15 -1.55
CA TYR A 70 -8.84 -1.56 -0.18
C TYR A 70 -7.57 -2.12 0.46
N ALA A 71 -7.41 -1.92 1.75
CA ALA A 71 -6.27 -2.47 2.46
C ALA A 71 -6.42 -3.97 2.67
N GLY A 72 -5.36 -4.70 2.39
CA GLY A 72 -5.18 -6.09 2.74
C GLY A 72 -3.83 -6.27 3.43
N PHE A 73 -3.57 -7.46 3.96
CA PHE A 73 -2.31 -7.77 4.62
C PHE A 73 -1.76 -9.10 4.10
N LYS A 74 -0.50 -9.06 3.72
CA LYS A 74 0.34 -10.24 3.48
C LYS A 74 1.74 -9.93 3.97
N THR A 75 2.51 -10.97 4.27
CA THR A 75 3.86 -10.81 4.80
C THR A 75 4.95 -10.76 3.72
N ASN A 76 4.58 -10.97 2.45
CA ASN A 76 5.47 -10.79 1.31
C ASN A 76 5.59 -9.29 0.93
N PHE A 77 6.78 -8.85 0.54
CA PHE A 77 7.03 -7.46 0.13
C PHE A 77 6.71 -7.19 -1.35
N LEU A 78 6.68 -8.22 -2.15
CA LEU A 78 6.30 -8.17 -3.57
C LEU A 78 5.14 -9.11 -3.82
N LYS A 79 4.33 -8.85 -4.84
CA LYS A 79 3.19 -9.71 -5.22
C LYS A 79 3.59 -11.19 -5.37
N GLN A 80 4.77 -11.42 -5.92
CA GLN A 80 5.36 -12.77 -6.12
C GLN A 80 6.47 -13.08 -5.11
N GLY A 81 6.52 -12.34 -3.99
CA GLY A 81 7.49 -12.54 -2.92
C GLY A 81 7.15 -13.72 -2.01
N SER A 82 8.01 -13.98 -1.05
CA SER A 82 7.84 -15.02 -0.04
C SER A 82 7.04 -14.51 1.15
N LEU A 83 6.18 -15.36 1.72
CA LEU A 83 5.52 -15.08 3.01
C LEU A 83 6.53 -14.92 4.18
N LEU A 84 7.76 -15.35 3.98
CA LEU A 84 8.85 -15.15 4.93
C LEU A 84 9.55 -13.79 4.81
N ASP A 85 9.19 -12.94 3.82
CA ASP A 85 9.86 -11.66 3.61
C ASP A 85 9.80 -10.76 4.84
N LEU A 86 8.62 -10.56 5.42
CA LEU A 86 8.46 -9.75 6.63
C LEU A 86 9.15 -10.39 7.86
N PRO A 87 8.90 -11.67 8.22
CA PRO A 87 9.59 -12.31 9.33
C PRO A 87 11.12 -12.25 9.20
N LEU A 88 11.66 -12.57 8.03
CA LEU A 88 13.09 -12.53 7.77
C LEU A 88 13.69 -11.12 7.69
N SER A 89 12.87 -10.08 7.59
CA SER A 89 13.33 -8.69 7.63
C SER A 89 13.49 -8.14 9.05
N LEU A 90 12.91 -8.82 10.04
CA LEU A 90 13.01 -8.40 11.45
C LEU A 90 14.43 -8.63 11.96
N ARG A 91 14.99 -7.60 12.58
CA ARG A 91 16.36 -7.58 13.13
C ARG A 91 16.34 -6.89 14.49
N PRO A 92 17.31 -7.15 15.38
CA PRO A 92 17.38 -6.48 16.69
C PRO A 92 17.33 -4.95 16.61
N HIS A 93 17.88 -4.37 15.55
CA HIS A 93 17.93 -2.91 15.37
C HIS A 93 16.61 -2.30 14.88
N ASN A 94 15.66 -3.07 14.32
CA ASN A 94 14.41 -2.53 13.77
C ASN A 94 13.13 -3.02 14.47
N ILE A 95 13.17 -4.11 15.24
CA ILE A 95 12.01 -4.62 15.98
C ILE A 95 11.43 -3.56 16.90
N TYR A 96 12.27 -2.90 17.71
CA TYR A 96 11.82 -1.87 18.64
C TYR A 96 11.18 -0.66 17.92
N PRO A 97 11.84 -0.01 16.94
CA PRO A 97 11.19 1.08 16.19
C PRO A 97 9.90 0.67 15.48
N MET A 98 9.83 -0.53 14.91
CA MET A 98 8.61 -1.02 14.26
C MET A 98 7.45 -1.21 15.26
N THR A 99 7.73 -1.76 16.43
CA THR A 99 6.73 -1.94 17.50
C THR A 99 6.23 -0.59 18.00
N ARG A 100 7.12 0.36 18.24
CA ARG A 100 6.75 1.72 18.68
C ARG A 100 5.90 2.42 17.64
N ALA A 101 6.30 2.38 16.36
CA ALA A 101 5.52 2.95 15.27
C ALA A 101 4.11 2.34 15.19
N GLY A 102 3.97 1.03 15.40
CA GLY A 102 2.67 0.35 15.44
C GLY A 102 1.80 0.81 16.61
N ILE A 103 2.36 0.91 17.81
CA ILE A 103 1.65 1.36 19.01
C ILE A 103 1.18 2.81 18.86
N ASP A 104 2.04 3.70 18.36
CA ASP A 104 1.72 5.11 18.19
C ASP A 104 0.69 5.36 17.06
N ASN A 105 0.42 4.35 16.22
CA ASN A 105 -0.56 4.39 15.13
C ASN A 105 -1.68 3.35 15.27
N LEU A 106 -2.15 3.08 16.50
CA LEU A 106 -3.18 2.06 16.77
C LEU A 106 -4.49 2.27 16.01
N SER A 107 -4.87 3.52 15.71
CA SER A 107 -6.05 3.82 14.89
C SER A 107 -5.89 3.28 13.47
N LEU A 108 -4.70 3.44 12.87
CA LEU A 108 -4.37 2.87 11.57
C LEU A 108 -4.34 1.34 11.62
N VAL A 109 -3.75 0.76 12.67
CA VAL A 109 -3.72 -0.70 12.84
C VAL A 109 -5.14 -1.27 12.94
N LYS A 110 -6.02 -0.66 13.75
CA LYS A 110 -7.43 -1.04 13.85
C LYS A 110 -8.15 -0.93 12.50
N TYR A 111 -7.93 0.16 11.76
CA TYR A 111 -8.48 0.33 10.42
C TYR A 111 -8.02 -0.81 9.49
N LEU A 112 -6.72 -1.11 9.44
CA LEU A 112 -6.19 -2.20 8.60
C LEU A 112 -6.82 -3.56 8.98
N LEU A 113 -6.96 -3.84 10.27
CA LEU A 113 -7.61 -5.06 10.74
C LEU A 113 -9.10 -5.11 10.34
N SER A 114 -9.82 -3.98 10.42
CA SER A 114 -11.22 -3.93 9.98
C SER A 114 -11.37 -4.16 8.47
N GLU A 115 -10.41 -3.72 7.66
CA GLU A 115 -10.40 -3.97 6.22
C GLU A 115 -10.17 -5.45 5.86
N LEU A 116 -9.41 -6.18 6.69
CA LEU A 116 -9.13 -7.60 6.47
C LEU A 116 -10.36 -8.50 6.61
N VAL A 117 -11.32 -8.11 7.46
CA VAL A 117 -12.53 -8.91 7.69
C VAL A 117 -13.66 -8.60 6.70
N LYS A 118 -13.52 -7.54 5.88
CA LYS A 118 -14.51 -7.22 4.85
C LYS A 118 -14.46 -8.23 3.72
N ASP A 119 -15.61 -8.78 3.39
CA ASP A 119 -15.80 -9.64 2.24
C ASP A 119 -16.01 -8.85 0.94
N LYS A 120 -16.24 -9.54 -0.16
CA LYS A 120 -16.53 -8.92 -1.47
C LYS A 120 -17.82 -8.09 -1.41
N ASN A 121 -18.85 -8.53 -0.71
CA ASN A 121 -20.15 -7.86 -0.67
C ASN A 121 -20.07 -6.52 0.04
N ALA A 122 -19.39 -6.46 1.19
CA ALA A 122 -19.15 -5.21 1.89
C ALA A 122 -18.37 -4.17 1.04
N ARG A 123 -17.49 -4.65 0.15
CA ARG A 123 -16.78 -3.78 -0.79
C ARG A 123 -17.67 -3.34 -1.96
N LEU A 124 -18.59 -4.19 -2.43
CA LEU A 124 -19.57 -3.85 -3.46
C LEU A 124 -20.52 -2.75 -2.97
N GLU A 125 -20.93 -2.75 -1.71
CA GLU A 125 -21.75 -1.66 -1.13
C GLU A 125 -21.05 -0.29 -1.26
N SER A 126 -19.73 -0.26 -1.05
CA SER A 126 -18.97 0.97 -1.28
C SER A 126 -18.91 1.34 -2.76
N LEU A 127 -18.83 0.37 -3.67
CA LEU A 127 -18.84 0.60 -5.11
C LEU A 127 -20.18 1.22 -5.56
N TYR A 128 -21.31 0.76 -5.03
CA TYR A 128 -22.64 1.26 -5.40
C TYR A 128 -22.84 2.74 -5.08
N GLN A 129 -22.05 3.32 -4.18
CA GLN A 129 -22.05 4.76 -3.94
C GLN A 129 -21.43 5.57 -5.09
N TYR A 130 -20.56 4.94 -5.90
CA TYR A 130 -19.88 5.55 -7.04
C TYR A 130 -20.52 5.13 -8.38
N TYR A 131 -21.06 3.94 -8.41
CA TYR A 131 -21.64 3.33 -9.59
C TYR A 131 -22.89 2.52 -9.18
N PRO A 132 -24.04 3.17 -9.02
CA PRO A 132 -25.28 2.53 -8.54
C PRO A 132 -25.79 1.39 -9.42
N GLU A 133 -25.55 1.47 -10.74
CA GLU A 133 -25.98 0.46 -11.72
C GLU A 133 -25.01 -0.72 -11.83
N ALA A 134 -23.97 -0.78 -11.01
CA ALA A 134 -22.99 -1.87 -11.07
C ALA A 134 -23.64 -3.22 -10.80
N VAL A 135 -23.40 -4.19 -11.68
CA VAL A 135 -23.83 -5.58 -11.50
C VAL A 135 -22.76 -6.34 -10.73
N GLY A 136 -23.01 -6.62 -9.46
CA GLY A 136 -22.00 -7.19 -8.53
C GLY A 136 -21.38 -8.51 -9.00
N GLY A 137 -22.09 -9.31 -9.81
CA GLY A 137 -21.58 -10.55 -10.40
C GLY A 137 -20.45 -10.34 -11.42
N GLU A 138 -20.39 -9.16 -12.05
CA GLU A 138 -19.35 -8.82 -13.03
C GLU A 138 -18.02 -8.36 -12.40
N TRP A 139 -18.00 -8.14 -11.09
CA TRP A 139 -16.84 -7.66 -10.38
C TRP A 139 -16.13 -8.79 -9.64
N GLU A 140 -14.83 -8.85 -9.78
CA GLU A 140 -13.97 -9.80 -9.07
C GLU A 140 -13.04 -9.06 -8.10
N LEU A 141 -12.75 -9.67 -6.95
CA LEU A 141 -11.79 -9.13 -6.02
C LEU A 141 -10.39 -9.62 -6.40
N ILE A 142 -9.49 -8.67 -6.71
CA ILE A 142 -8.11 -8.98 -7.10
C ILE A 142 -7.13 -8.29 -6.18
N GLU A 143 -5.95 -8.87 -6.06
CA GLU A 143 -4.79 -8.25 -5.44
C GLU A 143 -3.93 -7.58 -6.50
N ALA A 144 -3.73 -6.27 -6.38
CA ALA A 144 -2.92 -5.50 -7.31
C ALA A 144 -1.41 -5.59 -6.98
N GLY A 145 -1.06 -5.47 -5.72
CA GLY A 145 0.33 -5.53 -5.26
C GLY A 145 0.48 -5.09 -3.81
N GLN A 146 1.72 -5.01 -3.35
CA GLN A 146 2.06 -4.56 -2.01
C GLN A 146 2.59 -3.14 -2.01
N ARG A 147 2.18 -2.40 -0.99
CA ARG A 147 2.78 -1.14 -0.60
C ARG A 147 3.59 -1.40 0.67
N VAL A 148 4.88 -1.20 0.61
CA VAL A 148 5.74 -1.33 1.80
C VAL A 148 5.80 0.00 2.52
N GLN A 149 5.11 0.07 3.65
CA GLN A 149 5.11 1.26 4.50
C GLN A 149 6.38 1.25 5.36
N ILE A 150 7.14 2.33 5.31
CA ILE A 150 8.40 2.43 6.02
C ILE A 150 8.18 2.86 7.47
N MET A 151 8.83 2.14 8.37
CA MET A 151 8.98 2.48 9.77
C MET A 151 10.46 2.71 10.05
N LYS A 152 10.79 3.73 10.82
CA LYS A 152 12.18 4.05 11.15
C LYS A 152 12.36 4.46 12.59
N LYS A 153 13.60 4.31 13.08
CA LYS A 153 14.00 4.79 14.40
C LYS A 153 13.86 6.31 14.48
N ASP A 154 13.33 6.76 15.57
CA ASP A 154 13.22 8.20 15.92
C ASP A 154 13.81 8.45 17.30
N ALA A 155 14.56 9.54 17.45
CA ALA A 155 15.27 9.84 18.70
C ALA A 155 14.31 10.15 19.87
N LYS A 156 13.14 10.73 19.59
CA LYS A 156 12.16 11.15 20.62
C LYS A 156 11.12 10.07 20.88
N LYS A 157 10.58 9.45 19.82
CA LYS A 157 9.46 8.49 19.91
C LYS A 157 9.91 7.02 19.91
N GLY A 158 11.21 6.77 19.67
CA GLY A 158 11.75 5.43 19.52
C GLY A 158 11.51 4.81 18.14
N GLY A 159 10.35 5.06 17.53
CA GLY A 159 10.01 4.63 16.18
C GLY A 159 8.85 5.42 15.63
N ILE A 160 8.87 5.72 14.32
CA ILE A 160 7.81 6.44 13.62
C ILE A 160 7.45 5.75 12.30
N LEU A 161 6.21 5.97 11.88
CA LEU A 161 5.74 5.64 10.55
C LEU A 161 6.11 6.78 9.60
N GLN A 162 6.91 6.46 8.57
CA GLN A 162 7.34 7.44 7.57
C GLN A 162 6.33 7.49 6.43
N PHE A 163 5.69 8.64 6.26
CA PHE A 163 4.81 8.88 5.12
C PHE A 163 5.60 9.46 3.93
N GLY A 164 5.15 9.11 2.72
CA GLY A 164 5.81 9.55 1.49
C GLY A 164 7.06 8.74 1.16
N THR A 165 7.99 9.39 0.48
CA THR A 165 9.26 8.81 0.03
C THR A 165 10.43 9.35 0.83
N GLU A 166 11.48 8.54 0.97
CA GLU A 166 12.73 8.89 1.66
C GLU A 166 13.92 8.30 0.91
N VAL A 167 14.95 9.09 0.74
CA VAL A 167 16.22 8.62 0.19
C VAL A 167 17.16 8.28 1.34
N VAL A 168 17.72 7.09 1.32
CA VAL A 168 18.75 6.62 2.24
C VAL A 168 20.00 6.33 1.45
N SER A 169 21.08 7.04 1.74
CA SER A 169 22.36 6.93 1.05
C SER A 169 23.45 6.53 2.02
N ALA A 170 24.38 5.69 1.56
CA ALA A 170 25.61 5.43 2.30
C ALA A 170 26.48 6.71 2.36
N ALA A 171 27.15 6.92 3.49
CA ALA A 171 28.02 8.08 3.68
C ALA A 171 29.17 8.15 2.67
N ASP A 172 29.63 7.01 2.18
CA ASP A 172 30.66 6.89 1.15
C ASP A 172 30.14 7.05 -0.29
N GLY A 173 28.83 7.26 -0.47
CA GLY A 173 28.19 7.40 -1.78
C GLY A 173 28.06 6.10 -2.60
N SER A 174 28.41 4.95 -2.02
CA SER A 174 28.42 3.66 -2.75
C SER A 174 27.04 3.15 -3.12
N ILE A 175 26.01 3.52 -2.36
CA ILE A 175 24.63 3.10 -2.58
C ILE A 175 23.63 4.16 -2.13
N ALA A 176 22.59 4.35 -2.91
CA ALA A 176 21.41 5.11 -2.52
C ALA A 176 20.15 4.26 -2.76
N ALA A 177 19.17 4.40 -1.90
CA ALA A 177 17.89 3.69 -2.03
C ALA A 177 16.72 4.65 -1.78
N LEU A 178 15.76 4.61 -2.68
CA LEU A 178 14.48 5.29 -2.52
C LEU A 178 13.52 4.36 -1.77
N LEU A 179 13.08 4.77 -0.60
CA LEU A 179 12.18 4.03 0.25
C LEU A 179 10.81 4.69 0.30
N GLY A 180 9.80 3.90 0.59
CA GLY A 180 8.46 4.37 0.93
C GLY A 180 7.42 4.14 -0.13
N ALA A 181 6.30 4.84 0.06
CA ALA A 181 5.11 4.66 -0.75
C ALA A 181 5.09 5.60 -1.97
N SER A 182 4.06 5.45 -2.83
CA SER A 182 3.79 6.39 -3.93
C SER A 182 3.99 7.87 -3.51
N PRO A 183 4.62 8.69 -4.34
CA PRO A 183 4.89 8.52 -5.77
C PRO A 183 6.29 7.98 -6.13
N GLY A 184 6.84 7.03 -5.36
CA GLY A 184 8.21 6.55 -5.50
C GLY A 184 8.66 6.28 -6.95
N ALA A 185 7.85 5.57 -7.75
CA ALA A 185 8.21 5.25 -9.13
C ALA A 185 8.33 6.49 -10.03
N SER A 186 7.46 7.50 -9.85
CA SER A 186 7.49 8.73 -10.66
C SER A 186 8.57 9.71 -10.23
N THR A 187 9.06 9.60 -8.99
CA THR A 187 10.11 10.48 -8.44
C THR A 187 11.49 9.84 -8.47
N ALA A 188 11.60 8.53 -8.74
CA ALA A 188 12.88 7.82 -8.72
C ALA A 188 13.91 8.43 -9.66
N ALA A 189 13.55 8.64 -10.93
CA ALA A 189 14.49 9.17 -11.92
C ALA A 189 14.98 10.61 -11.63
N PRO A 190 14.14 11.58 -11.19
CA PRO A 190 14.61 12.92 -10.88
C PRO A 190 15.37 13.03 -9.54
N ILE A 191 15.27 12.03 -8.65
CA ILE A 191 15.96 12.04 -7.35
C ILE A 191 17.29 11.31 -7.40
N MET A 192 17.42 10.27 -8.23
CA MET A 192 18.64 9.48 -8.40
C MET A 192 19.59 10.09 -9.43
#